data_6bd3b7a23ceb357867af8fadc87104ff
#
_entry.id   6bd3b7a23ceb357867af8fadc87104ff
#
_cell.length_a   1.000
_cell.length_b   1.000
_cell.length_c   1.000
_cell.angle_alpha   90.00
_cell.angle_beta   90.00
_cell.angle_gamma   90.00
#
_symmetry.space_group_name_H-M   'P 1'
#
loop_
_entity.id
_entity.type
_entity.pdbx_description
1 polymer ?
#
loop_
_entity_poly.entity_id
_entity_poly.type
_entity_poly.pdbx_seq_one_letter_code
_entity_poly.pdbx_strand_id
1 'polypeptide(L)'
;MDWTESLRKAWVVTGLTFRYLLGTRRVIATALLAVVPIILTVSLAAARVEKFNILLFQDVMIPVFLQIVLIFVALVNATALIREEIDDNTLPFLLTRPISKPALVTYKYVGYLVAVLVLVLPPVVVAYGVTEAYGGLGFTADADVLWGFLAVTILGTAAYGALFLFISVLVRRPLAVGLLIGFVWESVVDSIPGDVPKLSVIHYLKTILKDVVAIGPLGGYPSDLSAGAAAGVLFAFSIAMVILSAFVFQQMEFRQKA
;
A
#
# COMPACT_ATOMS: atom_id res chain seq x y z
N MET A 1 21.87 14.64 -22.26
CA MET A 1 20.59 14.61 -21.50
C MET A 1 20.92 15.05 -20.10
N ASP A 2 20.57 16.28 -19.73
CA ASP A 2 20.96 16.89 -18.46
C ASP A 2 20.23 16.20 -17.30
N TRP A 3 20.98 15.49 -16.48
CA TRP A 3 20.47 14.80 -15.27
C TRP A 3 19.74 15.75 -14.32
N THR A 4 20.20 17.00 -14.24
CA THR A 4 19.61 18.05 -13.40
C THR A 4 18.20 18.44 -13.87
N GLU A 5 17.98 18.51 -15.18
CA GLU A 5 16.66 18.80 -15.76
C GLU A 5 15.68 17.63 -15.55
N SER A 6 16.15 16.39 -15.70
CA SER A 6 15.37 15.19 -15.44
C SER A 6 14.94 15.09 -13.98
N LEU A 7 15.84 15.34 -13.03
CA LEU A 7 15.54 15.34 -11.60
C LEU A 7 14.55 16.44 -11.23
N ARG A 8 14.66 17.63 -11.81
CA ARG A 8 13.72 18.74 -11.58
C ARG A 8 12.32 18.38 -12.08
N LYS A 9 12.20 17.75 -13.23
CA LYS A 9 10.92 17.26 -13.77
C LYS A 9 10.31 16.19 -12.87
N ALA A 10 11.12 15.23 -12.41
CA ALA A 10 10.70 14.20 -11.46
C ALA A 10 10.13 14.82 -10.18
N TRP A 11 10.88 15.74 -9.56
CA TRP A 11 10.47 16.40 -8.32
C TRP A 11 9.16 17.17 -8.47
N VAL A 12 8.99 17.90 -9.57
CA VAL A 12 7.77 18.69 -9.84
C VAL A 12 6.56 17.76 -10.00
N VAL A 13 6.65 16.70 -10.80
CA VAL A 13 5.54 15.77 -11.03
C VAL A 13 5.19 15.01 -9.75
N THR A 14 6.19 14.49 -9.04
CA THR A 14 6.01 13.82 -7.74
C THR A 14 5.34 14.73 -6.73
N GLY A 15 5.80 15.98 -6.60
CA GLY A 15 5.23 16.97 -5.67
C GLY A 15 3.81 17.39 -6.03
N LEU A 16 3.51 17.52 -7.32
CA LEU A 16 2.14 17.78 -7.79
C LEU A 16 1.22 16.60 -7.49
N THR A 17 1.66 15.37 -7.75
CA THR A 17 0.88 14.17 -7.45
C THR A 17 0.61 14.02 -5.96
N PHE A 18 1.63 14.27 -5.12
CA PHE A 18 1.49 14.28 -3.67
C PHE A 18 0.44 15.30 -3.20
N ARG A 19 0.54 16.55 -3.65
CA ARG A 19 -0.42 17.62 -3.31
C ARG A 19 -1.82 17.32 -3.83
N TYR A 20 -1.91 16.76 -5.03
CA TYR A 20 -3.18 16.38 -5.63
C TYR A 20 -3.89 15.31 -4.79
N LEU A 21 -3.18 14.21 -4.46
CA LEU A 21 -3.76 13.11 -3.68
C LEU A 21 -4.21 13.59 -2.29
N LEU A 22 -3.41 14.42 -1.61
CA LEU A 22 -3.75 14.94 -0.28
C LEU A 22 -4.81 16.05 -0.32
N GLY A 23 -5.01 16.73 -1.45
CA GLY A 23 -5.99 17.81 -1.61
C GLY A 23 -7.37 17.34 -2.05
N THR A 24 -7.53 16.08 -2.46
CA THR A 24 -8.83 15.57 -2.95
C THR A 24 -9.73 15.12 -1.79
N ARG A 25 -11.05 15.18 -2.01
CA ARG A 25 -12.03 14.67 -1.01
C ARG A 25 -11.87 13.19 -0.67
N ARG A 26 -11.20 12.43 -1.52
CA ARG A 26 -10.89 11.00 -1.29
C ARG A 26 -9.94 10.80 -0.13
N VAL A 27 -9.03 11.75 0.08
CA VAL A 27 -8.11 11.69 1.23
C VAL A 27 -8.87 11.63 2.55
N ILE A 28 -10.01 12.30 2.64
CA ILE A 28 -10.82 12.26 3.86
C ILE A 28 -11.33 10.83 4.10
N ALA A 29 -11.84 10.17 3.07
CA ALA A 29 -12.33 8.79 3.20
C ALA A 29 -11.19 7.80 3.52
N THR A 30 -10.04 7.93 2.83
CA THR A 30 -8.88 7.06 3.07
C THR A 30 -8.21 7.36 4.42
N ALA A 31 -8.18 8.62 4.87
CA ALA A 31 -7.69 8.98 6.20
C ALA A 31 -8.62 8.48 7.31
N LEU A 32 -9.94 8.59 7.15
CA LEU A 32 -10.90 8.02 8.09
C LEU A 32 -10.73 6.51 8.21
N LEU A 33 -10.52 5.83 7.10
CA LEU A 33 -10.25 4.39 7.11
C LEU A 33 -8.89 4.07 7.77
N ALA A 34 -7.86 4.87 7.52
CA ALA A 34 -6.55 4.70 8.12
C ALA A 34 -6.56 4.89 9.65
N VAL A 35 -7.53 5.63 10.19
CA VAL A 35 -7.71 5.83 11.65
C VAL A 35 -8.43 4.65 12.32
N VAL A 36 -9.11 3.78 11.57
CA VAL A 36 -9.85 2.63 12.13
C VAL A 36 -9.02 1.76 13.09
N PRO A 37 -7.75 1.39 12.77
CA PRO A 37 -6.91 0.66 13.71
C PRO A 37 -6.71 1.37 15.05
N ILE A 38 -6.55 2.69 15.03
CA ILE A 38 -6.43 3.48 16.28
C ILE A 38 -7.71 3.39 17.09
N ILE A 39 -8.88 3.58 16.44
CA ILE A 39 -10.18 3.52 17.10
C ILE A 39 -10.39 2.15 17.75
N LEU A 40 -10.08 1.07 17.03
CA LEU A 40 -10.19 -0.30 17.54
C LEU A 40 -9.27 -0.53 18.73
N THR A 41 -8.00 -0.13 18.62
CA THR A 41 -7.01 -0.27 19.69
C THR A 41 -7.45 0.49 20.96
N VAL A 42 -7.86 1.75 20.81
CA VAL A 42 -8.36 2.58 21.92
C VAL A 42 -9.63 1.97 22.54
N SER A 43 -10.56 1.48 21.72
CA SER A 43 -11.79 0.87 22.18
C SER A 43 -11.54 -0.40 23.00
N LEU A 44 -10.63 -1.26 22.55
CA LEU A 44 -10.22 -2.48 23.24
C LEU A 44 -9.52 -2.14 24.56
N ALA A 45 -8.63 -1.15 24.56
CA ALA A 45 -7.97 -0.66 25.76
C ALA A 45 -8.97 -0.08 26.77
N ALA A 46 -9.91 0.75 26.31
CA ALA A 46 -10.94 1.37 27.17
C ALA A 46 -11.93 0.33 27.75
N ALA A 47 -12.24 -0.72 27.00
CA ALA A 47 -13.07 -1.83 27.47
C ALA A 47 -12.41 -2.69 28.56
N ARG A 48 -11.16 -2.36 28.94
CA ARG A 48 -10.37 -3.09 29.97
C ARG A 48 -10.39 -4.61 29.73
N VAL A 49 -10.18 -5.00 28.47
CA VAL A 49 -10.04 -6.42 28.12
C VAL A 49 -8.86 -6.98 28.92
N GLU A 50 -9.11 -7.96 29.81
CA GLU A 50 -8.13 -8.47 30.79
C GLU A 50 -6.80 -8.97 30.21
N LYS A 51 -6.73 -9.09 28.89
CA LYS A 51 -5.55 -9.54 28.14
C LYS A 51 -5.18 -8.59 27.02
N PHE A 52 -5.42 -7.28 27.18
CA PHE A 52 -4.98 -6.31 26.18
C PHE A 52 -3.46 -6.22 26.23
N ASN A 53 -2.81 -6.81 25.25
CA ASN A 53 -1.37 -6.89 25.11
C ASN A 53 -0.97 -6.83 23.61
N ILE A 54 0.32 -6.90 23.36
CA ILE A 54 0.88 -6.84 22.00
C ILE A 54 0.39 -7.98 21.09
N LEU A 55 0.01 -9.15 21.64
CA LEU A 55 -0.53 -10.25 20.84
C LEU A 55 -1.94 -9.92 20.32
N LEU A 56 -2.81 -9.38 21.19
CA LEU A 56 -4.14 -8.94 20.78
C LEU A 56 -4.06 -7.80 19.76
N PHE A 57 -3.09 -6.89 19.92
CA PHE A 57 -2.82 -5.86 18.93
C PHE A 57 -2.51 -6.48 17.56
N GLN A 58 -1.65 -7.50 17.50
CA GLN A 58 -1.32 -8.18 16.25
C GLN A 58 -2.53 -8.92 15.68
N ASP A 59 -3.32 -9.61 16.51
CA ASP A 59 -4.55 -10.32 16.11
C ASP A 59 -5.58 -9.39 15.45
N VAL A 60 -5.63 -8.12 15.86
CA VAL A 60 -6.50 -7.10 15.24
C VAL A 60 -5.85 -6.44 14.04
N MET A 61 -4.58 -6.08 14.15
CA MET A 61 -3.89 -5.33 13.09
C MET A 61 -3.69 -6.14 11.82
N ILE A 62 -3.42 -7.44 11.92
CA ILE A 62 -3.21 -8.28 10.74
C ILE A 62 -4.46 -8.32 9.86
N PRO A 63 -5.65 -8.74 10.33
CA PRO A 63 -6.83 -8.79 9.47
C PRO A 63 -7.39 -7.41 9.14
N VAL A 64 -7.41 -6.47 10.07
CA VAL A 64 -8.05 -5.17 9.83
C VAL A 64 -7.13 -4.24 9.06
N PHE A 65 -5.89 -4.05 9.54
CA PHE A 65 -5.00 -3.08 8.90
C PHE A 65 -4.40 -3.61 7.61
N LEU A 66 -3.77 -4.80 7.61
CA LEU A 66 -3.09 -5.32 6.42
C LEU A 66 -4.07 -5.80 5.34
N GLN A 67 -5.15 -6.51 5.73
CA GLN A 67 -6.06 -7.11 4.74
C GLN A 67 -7.18 -6.16 4.28
N ILE A 68 -7.55 -5.16 5.09
CA ILE A 68 -8.64 -4.25 4.73
C ILE A 68 -8.12 -2.84 4.47
N VAL A 69 -7.54 -2.20 5.50
CA VAL A 69 -7.18 -0.78 5.41
C VAL A 69 -6.11 -0.53 4.36
N LEU A 70 -5.02 -1.28 4.41
CA LEU A 70 -3.88 -1.09 3.51
C LEU A 70 -4.27 -1.33 2.05
N ILE A 71 -5.00 -2.44 1.78
CA ILE A 71 -5.47 -2.78 0.44
C ILE A 71 -6.40 -1.69 -0.10
N PHE A 72 -7.38 -1.27 0.72
CA PHE A 72 -8.38 -0.28 0.28
C PHE A 72 -7.76 1.10 0.04
N VAL A 73 -6.88 1.55 0.95
CA VAL A 73 -6.18 2.83 0.79
C VAL A 73 -5.28 2.80 -0.45
N ALA A 74 -4.55 1.71 -0.67
CA ALA A 74 -3.74 1.53 -1.87
C ALA A 74 -4.61 1.53 -3.14
N LEU A 75 -5.72 0.79 -3.13
CA LEU A 75 -6.64 0.68 -4.26
C LEU A 75 -7.20 2.05 -4.68
N VAL A 76 -7.80 2.79 -3.74
CA VAL A 76 -8.45 4.07 -4.04
C VAL A 76 -7.45 5.10 -4.58
N ASN A 77 -6.26 5.17 -3.98
CA ASN A 77 -5.27 6.17 -4.37
C ASN A 77 -4.49 5.79 -5.63
N ALA A 78 -4.10 4.51 -5.79
CA ALA A 78 -3.33 4.08 -6.96
C ALA A 78 -4.17 4.04 -8.24
N THR A 79 -5.45 3.64 -8.16
CA THR A 79 -6.32 3.62 -9.35
C THR A 79 -6.64 5.02 -9.86
N ALA A 80 -6.62 6.02 -9.00
CA ALA A 80 -6.85 7.42 -9.36
C ALA A 80 -5.71 8.04 -10.19
N LEU A 81 -4.47 7.55 -10.04
CA LEU A 81 -3.27 8.19 -10.57
C LEU A 81 -3.30 8.48 -12.07
N ILE A 82 -3.82 7.57 -12.86
CA ILE A 82 -3.85 7.68 -14.33
C ILE A 82 -5.29 7.70 -14.83
N ARG A 83 -6.17 6.92 -14.20
CA ARG A 83 -7.54 6.77 -14.69
C ARG A 83 -8.32 8.08 -14.69
N GLU A 84 -8.18 8.91 -13.68
CA GLU A 84 -8.84 10.20 -13.64
C GLU A 84 -8.40 11.14 -14.75
N GLU A 85 -7.09 11.16 -15.05
CA GLU A 85 -6.59 11.99 -16.15
C GLU A 85 -7.05 11.50 -17.53
N ILE A 86 -7.29 10.18 -17.66
CA ILE A 86 -7.90 9.62 -18.87
C ILE A 86 -9.37 10.06 -18.95
N ASP A 87 -10.11 9.92 -17.85
CA ASP A 87 -11.55 10.20 -17.82
C ASP A 87 -11.84 11.70 -17.92
N ASP A 88 -11.00 12.57 -17.33
CA ASP A 88 -11.09 14.03 -17.38
C ASP A 88 -10.51 14.64 -18.68
N ASN A 89 -9.97 13.82 -19.59
CA ASN A 89 -9.30 14.28 -20.82
C ASN A 89 -8.15 15.27 -20.56
N THR A 90 -7.49 15.23 -19.41
CA THR A 90 -6.38 16.11 -19.07
C THR A 90 -5.02 15.60 -19.57
N LEU A 91 -4.93 14.31 -19.91
CA LEU A 91 -3.72 13.67 -20.45
C LEU A 91 -3.09 14.38 -21.65
N PRO A 92 -3.84 14.86 -22.67
CA PRO A 92 -3.24 15.57 -23.79
C PRO A 92 -2.43 16.80 -23.37
N PHE A 93 -2.91 17.55 -22.35
CA PHE A 93 -2.20 18.72 -21.83
C PHE A 93 -0.93 18.36 -21.06
N LEU A 94 -0.90 17.20 -20.40
CA LEU A 94 0.30 16.71 -19.72
C LEU A 94 1.36 16.21 -20.70
N LEU A 95 0.92 15.63 -21.83
CA LEU A 95 1.78 15.09 -22.86
C LEU A 95 2.37 16.18 -23.79
N THR A 96 1.87 17.42 -23.76
CA THR A 96 2.51 18.55 -24.46
C THR A 96 3.82 19.00 -23.78
N ARG A 97 4.05 18.59 -22.55
CA ARG A 97 5.31 18.85 -21.84
C ARG A 97 6.38 17.84 -22.28
N PRO A 98 7.68 18.20 -22.28
CA PRO A 98 8.77 17.31 -22.69
C PRO A 98 9.09 16.25 -21.61
N ILE A 99 8.09 15.41 -21.30
CA ILE A 99 8.18 14.28 -20.35
C ILE A 99 7.73 13.03 -21.09
N SER A 100 8.55 11.97 -21.06
CA SER A 100 8.16 10.69 -21.67
C SER A 100 7.02 10.03 -20.87
N LYS A 101 6.11 9.33 -21.58
CA LYS A 101 4.99 8.61 -20.96
C LYS A 101 5.44 7.65 -19.83
N PRO A 102 6.51 6.84 -20.00
CA PRO A 102 7.02 5.99 -18.92
C PRO A 102 7.50 6.77 -17.70
N ALA A 103 8.20 7.87 -17.90
CA ALA A 103 8.69 8.71 -16.80
C ALA A 103 7.53 9.33 -16.01
N LEU A 104 6.46 9.75 -16.69
CA LEU A 104 5.27 10.29 -16.05
C LEU A 104 4.64 9.25 -15.09
N VAL A 105 4.46 7.99 -15.54
CA VAL A 105 3.91 6.90 -14.72
C VAL A 105 4.78 6.67 -13.48
N THR A 106 6.09 6.59 -13.66
CA THR A 106 7.04 6.36 -12.56
C THR A 106 7.03 7.51 -11.54
N TYR A 107 7.05 8.76 -11.99
CA TYR A 107 7.03 9.92 -11.09
C TYR A 107 5.72 10.03 -10.32
N LYS A 108 4.60 9.70 -10.95
CA LYS A 108 3.30 9.64 -10.28
C LYS A 108 3.25 8.53 -9.24
N TYR A 109 3.80 7.35 -9.57
CA TYR A 109 3.88 6.26 -8.61
C TYR A 109 4.73 6.63 -7.37
N VAL A 110 5.85 7.31 -7.55
CA VAL A 110 6.66 7.81 -6.42
C VAL A 110 5.86 8.83 -5.59
N GLY A 111 5.13 9.75 -6.25
CA GLY A 111 4.25 10.70 -5.56
C GLY A 111 3.14 10.01 -4.75
N TYR A 112 2.57 8.94 -5.32
CA TYR A 112 1.62 8.09 -4.63
C TYR A 112 2.24 7.43 -3.39
N LEU A 113 3.41 6.81 -3.51
CA LEU A 113 4.08 6.15 -2.39
C LEU A 113 4.25 7.10 -1.22
N VAL A 114 4.79 8.28 -1.47
CA VAL A 114 5.01 9.29 -0.41
C VAL A 114 3.68 9.72 0.20
N ALA A 115 2.65 10.01 -0.61
CA ALA A 115 1.36 10.46 -0.12
C ALA A 115 0.65 9.40 0.75
N VAL A 116 0.63 8.14 0.29
CA VAL A 116 -0.04 7.07 1.02
C VAL A 116 0.73 6.67 2.28
N LEU A 117 2.07 6.64 2.24
CA LEU A 117 2.87 6.35 3.43
C LEU A 117 2.64 7.40 4.53
N VAL A 118 2.53 8.68 4.18
CA VAL A 118 2.17 9.75 5.13
C VAL A 118 0.79 9.52 5.76
N LEU A 119 -0.14 8.87 5.05
CA LEU A 119 -1.47 8.54 5.57
C LEU A 119 -1.48 7.29 6.46
N VAL A 120 -0.74 6.25 6.11
CA VAL A 120 -0.87 4.93 6.76
C VAL A 120 0.16 4.63 7.83
N LEU A 121 1.36 5.25 7.80
CA LEU A 121 2.39 5.01 8.82
C LEU A 121 2.02 5.61 10.19
N PRO A 122 1.54 6.87 10.31
CA PRO A 122 1.22 7.44 11.60
C PRO A 122 0.17 6.63 12.39
N PRO A 123 -0.94 6.14 11.79
CA PRO A 123 -1.89 5.28 12.47
C PRO A 123 -1.27 4.01 13.07
N VAL A 124 -0.32 3.38 12.38
CA VAL A 124 0.38 2.19 12.90
C VAL A 124 1.17 2.54 14.16
N VAL A 125 1.95 3.64 14.10
CA VAL A 125 2.76 4.09 15.25
C VAL A 125 1.89 4.49 16.43
N VAL A 126 0.78 5.19 16.17
CA VAL A 126 -0.15 5.61 17.23
C VAL A 126 -0.86 4.41 17.86
N ALA A 127 -1.36 3.47 17.05
CA ALA A 127 -2.01 2.27 17.55
C ALA A 127 -1.06 1.41 18.39
N TYR A 128 0.18 1.25 17.98
CA TYR A 128 1.23 0.60 18.74
C TYR A 128 1.48 1.33 20.07
N GLY A 129 1.69 2.66 20.04
CA GLY A 129 1.95 3.47 21.22
C GLY A 129 0.81 3.42 22.24
N VAL A 130 -0.45 3.36 21.78
CA VAL A 130 -1.62 3.14 22.66
C VAL A 130 -1.54 1.78 23.33
N THR A 131 -1.17 0.73 22.58
CA THR A 131 -1.05 -0.64 23.13
C THR A 131 0.00 -0.71 24.24
N GLU A 132 1.19 -0.15 24.01
CA GLU A 132 2.27 -0.12 24.99
C GLU A 132 1.91 0.70 26.24
N ALA A 133 1.28 1.85 26.05
CA ALA A 133 0.86 2.73 27.14
C ALA A 133 -0.18 2.03 28.07
N TYR A 134 -1.13 1.29 27.49
CA TYR A 134 -2.12 0.53 28.26
C TYR A 134 -1.58 -0.78 28.83
N GLY A 135 -0.62 -1.41 28.15
CA GLY A 135 0.09 -2.59 28.67
C GLY A 135 1.02 -2.29 29.84
N GLY A 136 1.25 -1.02 30.17
CA GLY A 136 2.16 -0.60 31.22
C GLY A 136 3.63 -0.84 30.91
N LEU A 137 3.94 -1.10 29.64
CA LEU A 137 5.27 -1.34 29.13
C LEU A 137 5.87 -0.05 28.53
N GLY A 138 7.17 0.00 28.39
CA GLY A 138 7.83 1.13 27.68
C GLY A 138 7.70 0.99 26.16
N PHE A 139 7.67 2.10 25.45
CA PHE A 139 7.54 2.15 23.97
C PHE A 139 8.54 1.26 23.20
N THR A 140 9.61 0.84 23.83
CA THR A 140 10.65 0.00 23.23
C THR A 140 10.55 -1.48 23.62
N ALA A 141 9.56 -1.86 24.40
CA ALA A 141 9.45 -3.23 24.93
C ALA A 141 9.30 -4.28 23.80
N ASP A 142 8.38 -4.00 22.88
CA ASP A 142 8.05 -4.87 21.74
C ASP A 142 8.36 -4.16 20.41
N ALA A 143 9.54 -3.52 20.32
CA ALA A 143 9.92 -2.70 19.18
C ALA A 143 10.04 -3.49 17.86
N ASP A 144 10.32 -4.79 17.92
CA ASP A 144 10.31 -5.71 16.78
C ASP A 144 8.94 -5.75 16.10
N VAL A 145 7.85 -5.73 16.88
CA VAL A 145 6.49 -5.66 16.34
C VAL A 145 6.27 -4.35 15.57
N LEU A 146 6.67 -3.22 16.14
CA LEU A 146 6.56 -1.92 15.47
C LEU A 146 7.34 -1.92 14.15
N TRP A 147 8.61 -2.33 14.18
CA TRP A 147 9.44 -2.37 12.96
C TRP A 147 8.90 -3.35 11.93
N GLY A 148 8.38 -4.49 12.36
CA GLY A 148 7.71 -5.45 11.49
C GLY A 148 6.50 -4.83 10.78
N PHE A 149 5.60 -4.18 11.53
CA PHE A 149 4.43 -3.51 10.93
C PHE A 149 4.80 -2.33 10.04
N LEU A 150 5.81 -1.54 10.38
CA LEU A 150 6.29 -0.46 9.50
C LEU A 150 6.87 -1.02 8.19
N ALA A 151 7.67 -2.07 8.26
CA ALA A 151 8.26 -2.72 7.08
C ALA A 151 7.18 -3.28 6.14
N VAL A 152 6.21 -4.04 6.68
CA VAL A 152 5.12 -4.60 5.84
C VAL A 152 4.17 -3.52 5.33
N THR A 153 3.99 -2.41 6.05
CA THR A 153 3.21 -1.27 5.57
C THR A 153 3.88 -0.61 4.36
N ILE A 154 5.19 -0.40 4.41
CA ILE A 154 5.95 0.19 3.30
C ILE A 154 5.92 -0.73 2.08
N LEU A 155 6.25 -2.01 2.27
CA LEU A 155 6.29 -2.99 1.19
C LEU A 155 4.91 -3.28 0.62
N GLY A 156 3.89 -3.40 1.48
CA GLY A 156 2.50 -3.61 1.06
C GLY A 156 1.95 -2.40 0.29
N THR A 157 2.22 -1.17 0.75
CA THR A 157 1.86 0.05 0.01
C THR A 157 2.50 0.06 -1.37
N ALA A 158 3.77 -0.34 -1.48
CA ALA A 158 4.46 -0.41 -2.76
C ALA A 158 3.86 -1.51 -3.65
N ALA A 159 3.70 -2.74 -3.15
CA ALA A 159 3.22 -3.86 -3.95
C ALA A 159 1.77 -3.68 -4.42
N TYR A 160 0.84 -3.37 -3.51
CA TYR A 160 -0.55 -3.11 -3.88
C TYR A 160 -0.69 -1.87 -4.74
N GLY A 161 0.06 -0.80 -4.45
CA GLY A 161 0.05 0.40 -5.28
C GLY A 161 0.50 0.16 -6.71
N ALA A 162 1.55 -0.63 -6.91
CA ALA A 162 2.04 -1.01 -8.23
C ALA A 162 1.02 -1.89 -8.99
N LEU A 163 0.42 -2.87 -8.28
CA LEU A 163 -0.62 -3.73 -8.83
C LEU A 163 -1.86 -2.92 -9.28
N PHE A 164 -2.37 -2.05 -8.41
CA PHE A 164 -3.57 -1.25 -8.72
C PHE A 164 -3.29 -0.15 -9.76
N LEU A 165 -2.08 0.37 -9.80
CA LEU A 165 -1.63 1.24 -10.89
C LEU A 165 -1.68 0.50 -12.24
N PHE A 166 -1.16 -0.74 -12.29
CA PHE A 166 -1.22 -1.57 -13.50
C PHE A 166 -2.67 -1.82 -13.93
N ILE A 167 -3.54 -2.20 -13.00
CA ILE A 167 -4.97 -2.40 -13.26
C ILE A 167 -5.62 -1.11 -13.78
N SER A 168 -5.24 0.06 -13.24
CA SER A 168 -5.81 1.36 -13.64
C SER A 168 -5.49 1.74 -15.09
N VAL A 169 -4.35 1.31 -15.58
CA VAL A 169 -3.96 1.50 -16.99
C VAL A 169 -4.65 0.49 -17.89
N LEU A 170 -4.81 -0.76 -17.42
CA LEU A 170 -5.31 -1.87 -18.24
C LEU A 170 -6.85 -1.86 -18.41
N VAL A 171 -7.61 -1.49 -17.37
CA VAL A 171 -9.08 -1.67 -17.33
C VAL A 171 -9.82 -0.35 -17.23
N ARG A 172 -11.04 -0.31 -17.82
CA ARG A 172 -11.90 0.89 -17.78
C ARG A 172 -12.53 1.15 -16.41
N ARG A 173 -12.74 0.12 -15.59
CA ARG A 173 -13.31 0.21 -14.23
C ARG A 173 -12.36 -0.38 -13.19
N PRO A 174 -11.22 0.29 -12.92
CA PRO A 174 -10.15 -0.28 -12.11
C PRO A 174 -10.56 -0.51 -10.66
N LEU A 175 -11.44 0.30 -10.10
CA LEU A 175 -11.91 0.11 -8.71
C LEU A 175 -12.65 -1.21 -8.53
N ALA A 176 -13.55 -1.58 -9.45
CA ALA A 176 -14.31 -2.83 -9.35
C ALA A 176 -13.41 -4.06 -9.48
N VAL A 177 -12.50 -4.05 -10.45
CA VAL A 177 -11.53 -5.14 -10.65
C VAL A 177 -10.53 -5.19 -9.50
N GLY A 178 -10.07 -4.05 -9.03
CA GLY A 178 -9.17 -3.95 -7.89
C GLY A 178 -9.79 -4.43 -6.58
N LEU A 179 -11.09 -4.17 -6.33
CA LEU A 179 -11.82 -4.74 -5.20
C LEU A 179 -11.88 -6.27 -5.28
N LEU A 180 -12.15 -6.82 -6.46
CA LEU A 180 -12.20 -8.26 -6.66
C LEU A 180 -10.83 -8.90 -6.40
N ILE A 181 -9.76 -8.30 -6.93
CA ILE A 181 -8.40 -8.81 -6.71
C ILE A 181 -7.95 -8.57 -5.28
N GLY A 182 -8.09 -7.37 -4.74
CA GLY A 182 -7.58 -7.02 -3.42
C GLY A 182 -8.31 -7.71 -2.27
N PHE A 183 -9.59 -8.05 -2.41
CA PHE A 183 -10.34 -8.67 -1.32
C PHE A 183 -10.69 -10.12 -1.61
N VAL A 184 -11.24 -10.44 -2.77
CA VAL A 184 -11.66 -11.82 -3.06
C VAL A 184 -10.45 -12.70 -3.37
N TRP A 185 -9.59 -12.29 -4.30
CA TRP A 185 -8.41 -13.06 -4.67
C TRP A 185 -7.44 -13.23 -3.50
N GLU A 186 -7.08 -12.15 -2.82
CA GLU A 186 -6.14 -12.20 -1.69
C GLU A 186 -6.66 -13.11 -0.56
N SER A 187 -7.96 -13.01 -0.21
CA SER A 187 -8.55 -13.82 0.87
C SER A 187 -8.69 -15.29 0.48
N VAL A 188 -9.13 -15.57 -0.76
CA VAL A 188 -9.32 -16.96 -1.24
C VAL A 188 -7.97 -17.65 -1.40
N VAL A 189 -7.02 -17.00 -2.08
CA VAL A 189 -5.71 -17.58 -2.36
C VAL A 189 -4.91 -17.84 -1.08
N ASP A 190 -4.95 -16.91 -0.12
CA ASP A 190 -4.26 -17.06 1.18
C ASP A 190 -4.83 -18.21 2.03
N SER A 191 -6.10 -18.60 1.81
CA SER A 191 -6.77 -19.68 2.55
C SER A 191 -6.53 -21.09 1.99
N ILE A 192 -5.98 -21.20 0.77
CA ILE A 192 -5.75 -22.49 0.12
C ILE A 192 -4.43 -23.09 0.62
N PRO A 193 -4.41 -24.37 1.10
CA PRO A 193 -3.17 -24.99 1.55
C PRO A 193 -2.22 -25.28 0.38
N GLY A 194 -0.91 -25.35 0.67
CA GLY A 194 0.14 -25.65 -0.30
C GLY A 194 0.83 -24.39 -0.83
N ASP A 195 1.20 -24.40 -2.11
CA ASP A 195 1.97 -23.30 -2.73
C ASP A 195 1.09 -22.16 -3.31
N VAL A 196 -0.21 -22.31 -3.28
CA VAL A 196 -1.15 -21.33 -3.85
C VAL A 196 -1.06 -19.96 -3.19
N PRO A 197 -0.89 -19.82 -1.84
CA PRO A 197 -0.71 -18.54 -1.19
C PRO A 197 0.43 -17.69 -1.73
N LYS A 198 1.46 -18.29 -2.32
CA LYS A 198 2.57 -17.58 -2.96
C LYS A 198 2.14 -16.67 -4.14
N LEU A 199 0.90 -16.80 -4.61
CA LEU A 199 0.31 -15.94 -5.63
C LEU A 199 -0.37 -14.68 -5.05
N SER A 200 -0.33 -14.48 -3.72
CA SER A 200 -0.92 -13.34 -3.04
C SER A 200 0.14 -12.45 -2.42
N VAL A 201 -0.09 -11.13 -2.41
CA VAL A 201 0.80 -10.17 -1.76
C VAL A 201 0.76 -10.34 -0.24
N ILE A 202 -0.43 -10.61 0.32
CA ILE A 202 -0.62 -10.78 1.77
C ILE A 202 0.22 -11.93 2.34
N HIS A 203 0.42 -13.01 1.58
CA HIS A 203 1.29 -14.11 1.98
C HIS A 203 2.71 -13.65 2.31
N TYR A 204 3.30 -12.83 1.45
CA TYR A 204 4.65 -12.32 1.69
C TYR A 204 4.70 -11.33 2.85
N LEU A 205 3.67 -10.50 3.04
CA LEU A 205 3.58 -9.59 4.18
C LEU A 205 3.49 -10.37 5.51
N LYS A 206 2.65 -11.42 5.56
CA LYS A 206 2.56 -12.31 6.72
C LYS A 206 3.86 -13.07 6.97
N THR A 207 4.55 -13.49 5.91
CA THR A 207 5.86 -14.16 6.01
C THR A 207 6.90 -13.24 6.64
N ILE A 208 6.94 -11.96 6.25
CA ILE A 208 7.85 -10.97 6.84
C ILE A 208 7.55 -10.78 8.32
N LEU A 209 6.27 -10.62 8.69
CA LEU A 209 5.89 -10.47 10.09
C LEU A 209 6.25 -11.70 10.91
N LYS A 210 5.97 -12.91 10.42
CA LYS A 210 6.34 -14.17 11.08
C LYS A 210 7.82 -14.23 11.44
N ASP A 211 8.67 -13.76 10.54
CA ASP A 211 10.12 -13.91 10.64
C ASP A 211 10.78 -12.77 11.45
N VAL A 212 10.18 -11.56 11.41
CA VAL A 212 10.70 -10.37 12.10
C VAL A 212 10.21 -10.28 13.53
N VAL A 213 8.96 -10.71 13.78
CA VAL A 213 8.32 -10.60 15.11
C VAL A 213 8.53 -11.86 15.91
N ALA A 214 9.27 -11.77 17.03
CA ALA A 214 9.67 -12.92 17.84
C ALA A 214 8.46 -13.66 18.46
N ILE A 215 7.39 -12.93 18.84
CA ILE A 215 6.18 -13.48 19.47
C ILE A 215 4.96 -12.93 18.75
N GLY A 216 4.14 -13.81 18.16
CA GLY A 216 2.95 -13.35 17.46
C GLY A 216 2.05 -14.49 16.97
N PRO A 217 0.83 -14.14 16.51
CA PRO A 217 -0.17 -15.10 16.03
C PRO A 217 0.29 -15.82 14.76
N LEU A 218 1.28 -15.30 14.04
CA LEU A 218 1.81 -15.89 12.81
C LEU A 218 2.91 -16.93 13.02
N GLY A 219 3.28 -17.27 14.29
CA GLY A 219 4.33 -18.26 14.57
C GLY A 219 4.15 -19.62 13.88
N GLY A 220 2.89 -20.03 13.65
CA GLY A 220 2.53 -21.25 12.91
C GLY A 220 2.18 -21.02 11.44
N TYR A 221 2.38 -19.82 10.87
CA TYR A 221 2.02 -19.53 9.48
C TYR A 221 2.90 -20.34 8.50
N PRO A 222 2.29 -21.07 7.53
CA PRO A 222 3.03 -21.96 6.63
C PRO A 222 3.81 -21.14 5.58
N SER A 223 5.07 -20.86 5.86
CA SER A 223 5.99 -20.23 4.90
C SER A 223 7.40 -20.72 5.14
N ASP A 224 8.09 -21.11 4.06
CA ASP A 224 9.46 -21.55 4.05
C ASP A 224 10.45 -20.42 3.67
N LEU A 225 9.91 -19.21 3.37
CA LEU A 225 10.70 -18.06 2.96
C LEU A 225 11.16 -17.26 4.17
N SER A 226 12.38 -16.72 4.10
CA SER A 226 12.84 -15.71 5.05
C SER A 226 12.25 -14.34 4.77
N ALA A 227 12.19 -13.46 5.78
CA ALA A 227 11.70 -12.08 5.63
C ALA A 227 12.43 -11.34 4.50
N GLY A 228 13.74 -11.51 4.38
CA GLY A 228 14.52 -10.88 3.31
C GLY A 228 14.15 -11.39 1.92
N ALA A 229 13.92 -12.70 1.76
CA ALA A 229 13.48 -13.26 0.49
C ALA A 229 12.06 -12.77 0.12
N ALA A 230 11.13 -12.77 1.08
CA ALA A 230 9.78 -12.27 0.90
C ALA A 230 9.76 -10.77 0.52
N ALA A 231 10.57 -9.95 1.19
CA ALA A 231 10.73 -8.54 0.86
C ALA A 231 11.31 -8.34 -0.56
N GLY A 232 12.30 -9.17 -0.94
CA GLY A 232 12.87 -9.16 -2.28
C GLY A 232 11.86 -9.49 -3.36
N VAL A 233 10.97 -10.46 -3.13
CA VAL A 233 9.87 -10.80 -4.05
C VAL A 233 8.89 -9.63 -4.20
N LEU A 234 8.46 -9.00 -3.09
CA LEU A 234 7.55 -7.85 -3.13
C LEU A 234 8.17 -6.66 -3.85
N PHE A 235 9.45 -6.40 -3.62
CA PHE A 235 10.18 -5.32 -4.30
C PHE A 235 10.29 -5.58 -5.80
N ALA A 236 10.69 -6.78 -6.20
CA ALA A 236 10.75 -7.17 -7.61
C ALA A 236 9.39 -7.13 -8.28
N PHE A 237 8.34 -7.60 -7.61
CA PHE A 237 6.96 -7.53 -8.06
C PHE A 237 6.52 -6.07 -8.29
N SER A 238 6.80 -5.18 -7.34
CA SER A 238 6.45 -3.75 -7.45
C SER A 238 7.11 -3.11 -8.67
N ILE A 239 8.41 -3.36 -8.86
CA ILE A 239 9.16 -2.85 -10.02
C ILE A 239 8.56 -3.40 -11.33
N ALA A 240 8.31 -4.72 -11.39
CA ALA A 240 7.75 -5.35 -12.57
C ALA A 240 6.37 -4.75 -12.94
N MET A 241 5.48 -4.55 -11.97
CA MET A 241 4.16 -3.96 -12.19
C MET A 241 4.25 -2.49 -12.65
N VAL A 242 5.16 -1.70 -12.11
CA VAL A 242 5.38 -0.31 -12.56
C VAL A 242 5.92 -0.28 -14.00
N ILE A 243 6.88 -1.15 -14.34
CA ILE A 243 7.41 -1.26 -15.70
C ILE A 243 6.31 -1.68 -16.67
N LEU A 244 5.50 -2.68 -16.33
CA LEU A 244 4.38 -3.13 -17.14
C LEU A 244 3.34 -2.01 -17.32
N SER A 245 3.04 -1.25 -16.26
CA SER A 245 2.14 -0.09 -16.33
C SER A 245 2.68 0.97 -17.29
N ALA A 246 3.97 1.28 -17.21
CA ALA A 246 4.62 2.25 -18.06
C ALA A 246 4.64 1.78 -19.53
N PHE A 247 4.89 0.49 -19.77
CA PHE A 247 4.89 -0.11 -21.11
C PHE A 247 3.50 -0.08 -21.74
N VAL A 248 2.46 -0.53 -21.02
CA VAL A 248 1.08 -0.49 -21.53
C VAL A 248 0.65 0.96 -21.80
N PHE A 249 0.94 1.88 -20.88
CA PHE A 249 0.61 3.28 -21.02
C PHE A 249 1.31 3.93 -22.25
N GLN A 250 2.54 3.50 -22.56
CA GLN A 250 3.27 3.99 -23.74
C GLN A 250 2.57 3.63 -25.05
N GLN A 251 1.94 2.44 -25.11
CA GLN A 251 1.25 1.96 -26.31
C GLN A 251 -0.16 2.55 -26.49
N MET A 252 -0.70 3.22 -25.46
CA MET A 252 -2.01 3.87 -25.57
C MET A 252 -1.95 5.08 -26.54
N GLU A 253 -2.79 5.04 -27.58
CA GLU A 253 -3.07 6.17 -28.44
C GLU A 253 -4.24 6.97 -27.88
N PHE A 254 -3.99 8.21 -27.50
CA PHE A 254 -5.03 9.13 -27.05
C PHE A 254 -5.53 9.93 -28.27
N ARG A 255 -6.56 9.42 -28.98
CA ARG A 255 -7.26 10.17 -30.00
C ARG A 255 -8.09 11.26 -29.34
N GLN A 256 -7.80 12.52 -29.66
CA GLN A 256 -8.75 13.59 -29.39
C GLN A 256 -10.03 13.26 -30.17
N LYS A 257 -11.15 13.08 -29.44
CA LYS A 257 -12.44 13.13 -30.07
C LYS A 257 -12.63 14.58 -30.53
N ALA A 258 -12.62 14.77 -31.87
CA ALA A 258 -13.00 16.02 -32.50
C ALA A 258 -14.46 16.34 -32.22
#